data_112919f1baabdb13335f11971f79c78f
#
_entry.id   112919f1baabdb13335f11971f79c78f
#
_cell.length_a   1.000
_cell.length_b   1.000
_cell.length_c   1.000
_cell.angle_alpha   90.00
_cell.angle_beta   90.00
_cell.angle_gamma   90.00
#
_symmetry.space_group_name_H-M   'P 1'
#
loop_
_entity.id
_entity.type
_entity.pdbx_description
1 polymer ?
#
loop_
_entity_poly.entity_id
_entity_poly.type
_entity_poly.pdbx_seq_one_letter_code
_entity_poly.pdbx_strand_id
1 'polypeptide(L)'
;MSEAQPQSFPEIREAVRRLCAAFPGEYWQRLDRDRIYPTEFVRTLTEAGFLSVLIPEEYGGSGLGLGAATAVLEEIHRSGCNGGACHAQMYTMGTLLKYGSEAQKREYLPAIARGELRLQAFGVTEPTAGTDTTRIRTFARRVDDKYIVNGQKIWISRAEHSDLMVLLCRTTPREACAKPSDGMSVLLVDMREAVGKGLTIRPVRTMLNHATTELFFDDLEVPSANLIGEEGRGFRYILSGMNAERILIASECIGDGRFFVDRAVAYAKDRSVFGRAIGENQGVQFPIARAWVQIAAATEMVDKAARLFDTGADCGTEANMAKMLASEASWYAADMCIQTHGGFGFAEEYDIERKFRETRLYQVAPISTNLILSHVATHALGLPKSF
;
A
#
# COMPACT_ATOMS: atom_id res chain seq x y z
N MET A 1 -34.22 -8.55 11.23
CA MET A 1 -32.95 -9.15 10.73
C MET A 1 -31.87 -8.18 11.13
N SER A 2 -31.04 -8.50 12.12
CA SER A 2 -29.92 -7.68 12.53
C SER A 2 -28.93 -7.66 11.38
N GLU A 3 -28.78 -6.54 10.70
CA GLU A 3 -27.68 -6.30 9.79
C GLU A 3 -26.39 -6.47 10.61
N ALA A 4 -25.60 -7.47 10.24
CA ALA A 4 -24.25 -7.60 10.78
C ALA A 4 -23.51 -6.32 10.39
N GLN A 5 -23.32 -5.42 11.36
CA GLN A 5 -22.52 -4.23 11.17
C GLN A 5 -21.15 -4.65 10.62
N PRO A 6 -20.57 -3.90 9.67
CA PRO A 6 -19.22 -4.16 9.21
C PRO A 6 -18.29 -4.25 10.42
N GLN A 7 -17.22 -5.05 10.33
CA GLN A 7 -16.22 -5.17 11.42
C GLN A 7 -15.68 -3.78 11.72
N SER A 8 -16.24 -3.10 12.71
CA SER A 8 -16.03 -1.65 12.85
C SER A 8 -14.77 -1.29 13.61
N PHE A 9 -14.17 -2.21 14.36
CA PHE A 9 -13.00 -1.98 15.21
C PHE A 9 -12.99 -0.59 15.88
N PRO A 10 -14.05 -0.19 16.62
CA PRO A 10 -14.20 1.19 17.10
C PRO A 10 -13.08 1.62 18.03
N GLU A 11 -12.56 0.70 18.84
CA GLU A 11 -11.45 0.95 19.76
C GLU A 11 -10.14 1.23 19.01
N ILE A 12 -9.85 0.46 17.97
CA ILE A 12 -8.68 0.67 17.10
C ILE A 12 -8.79 2.03 16.40
N ARG A 13 -9.94 2.32 15.79
CA ARG A 13 -10.19 3.59 15.10
C ARG A 13 -10.02 4.80 16.03
N GLU A 14 -10.59 4.73 17.22
CA GLU A 14 -10.48 5.79 18.22
C GLU A 14 -9.03 5.99 18.70
N ALA A 15 -8.31 4.90 18.95
CA ALA A 15 -6.92 4.97 19.38
C ALA A 15 -6.01 5.55 18.27
N VAL A 16 -6.19 5.12 17.01
CA VAL A 16 -5.45 5.67 15.86
C VAL A 16 -5.76 7.15 15.67
N ARG A 17 -7.03 7.57 15.75
CA ARG A 17 -7.43 8.97 15.63
C ARG A 17 -6.77 9.85 16.67
N ARG A 18 -6.74 9.41 17.94
CA ARG A 18 -6.05 10.13 19.03
C ARG A 18 -4.55 10.27 18.76
N LEU A 19 -3.92 9.20 18.26
CA LEU A 19 -2.51 9.23 17.90
C LEU A 19 -2.26 10.21 16.72
N CYS A 20 -3.07 10.16 15.68
CA CYS A 20 -2.95 11.04 14.52
C CYS A 20 -3.14 12.52 14.88
N ALA A 21 -3.92 12.84 15.92
CA ALA A 21 -4.11 14.21 16.36
C ALA A 21 -2.81 14.89 16.85
N ALA A 22 -1.79 14.13 17.23
CA ALA A 22 -0.47 14.67 17.56
C ALA A 22 0.37 15.06 16.32
N PHE A 23 -0.10 14.74 15.11
CA PHE A 23 0.59 15.00 13.84
C PHE A 23 -0.30 15.83 12.91
N PRO A 24 -0.45 17.14 13.17
CA PRO A 24 -1.36 18.02 12.43
C PRO A 24 -0.87 18.28 10.99
N GLY A 25 -1.68 19.00 10.20
CA GLY A 25 -1.40 19.29 8.79
C GLY A 25 -0.01 19.91 8.56
N GLU A 26 0.40 20.83 9.44
CA GLU A 26 1.71 21.52 9.35
C GLU A 26 2.90 20.56 9.46
N TYR A 27 2.76 19.48 10.24
CA TYR A 27 3.77 18.42 10.30
C TYR A 27 3.92 17.78 8.91
N TRP A 28 2.82 17.39 8.27
CA TRP A 28 2.82 16.72 6.98
C TRP A 28 3.24 17.64 5.84
N GLN A 29 2.81 18.91 5.83
CA GLN A 29 3.24 19.92 4.86
C GLN A 29 4.75 20.11 4.88
N ARG A 30 5.35 20.21 6.07
CA ARG A 30 6.82 20.31 6.21
C ARG A 30 7.52 19.07 5.63
N LEU A 31 7.05 17.86 5.98
CA LEU A 31 7.66 16.63 5.48
C LEU A 31 7.52 16.50 3.96
N ASP A 32 6.39 16.91 3.40
CA ASP A 32 6.17 16.88 1.95
C ASP A 32 7.09 17.87 1.22
N ARG A 33 7.17 19.11 1.69
CA ARG A 33 8.03 20.15 1.14
C ARG A 33 9.51 19.75 1.15
N ASP A 34 9.98 19.24 2.30
CA ASP A 34 11.38 18.92 2.55
C ASP A 34 11.74 17.49 2.11
N ARG A 35 10.76 16.73 1.60
CA ARG A 35 10.93 15.32 1.18
C ARG A 35 11.47 14.41 2.29
N ILE A 36 10.98 14.61 3.52
CA ILE A 36 11.46 13.88 4.70
C ILE A 36 10.53 12.67 4.99
N TYR A 37 11.13 11.55 5.39
CA TYR A 37 10.42 10.38 5.86
C TYR A 37 9.79 10.65 7.24
N PRO A 38 8.55 10.21 7.51
CA PRO A 38 7.83 10.49 8.75
C PRO A 38 8.27 9.58 9.92
N THR A 39 9.55 9.65 10.29
CA THR A 39 10.17 8.75 11.27
C THR A 39 9.45 8.76 12.62
N GLU A 40 9.08 9.93 13.13
CA GLU A 40 8.39 10.05 14.42
C GLU A 40 7.00 9.43 14.38
N PHE A 41 6.22 9.71 13.34
CA PHE A 41 4.90 9.12 13.14
C PHE A 41 4.96 7.59 13.05
N VAL A 42 5.88 7.06 12.25
CA VAL A 42 6.07 5.61 12.11
C VAL A 42 6.50 4.97 13.43
N ARG A 43 7.41 5.63 14.18
CA ARG A 43 7.84 5.16 15.49
C ARG A 43 6.67 5.11 16.47
N THR A 44 5.86 6.17 16.55
CA THR A 44 4.70 6.25 17.44
C THR A 44 3.67 5.16 17.16
N LEU A 45 3.37 4.91 15.86
CA LEU A 45 2.47 3.81 15.46
C LEU A 45 3.04 2.43 15.78
N THR A 46 4.36 2.25 15.68
CA THR A 46 5.04 1.00 16.02
C THR A 46 4.97 0.73 17.52
N GLU A 47 5.32 1.72 18.33
CA GLU A 47 5.29 1.63 19.81
C GLU A 47 3.86 1.36 20.32
N ALA A 48 2.83 1.86 19.62
CA ALA A 48 1.44 1.57 19.90
C ALA A 48 0.95 0.20 19.37
N GLY A 49 1.80 -0.58 18.69
CA GLY A 49 1.48 -1.91 18.18
C GLY A 49 0.70 -1.94 16.86
N PHE A 50 0.38 -0.79 16.26
CA PHE A 50 -0.47 -0.74 15.06
C PHE A 50 0.22 -1.28 13.81
N LEU A 51 1.55 -1.26 13.73
CA LEU A 51 2.28 -1.82 12.58
C LEU A 51 2.57 -3.32 12.69
N SER A 52 2.26 -3.93 13.83
CA SER A 52 2.41 -5.37 14.09
C SER A 52 1.07 -6.11 14.23
N VAL A 53 -0.05 -5.47 13.88
CA VAL A 53 -1.41 -6.05 14.04
C VAL A 53 -1.58 -7.38 13.33
N LEU A 54 -0.89 -7.61 12.21
CA LEU A 54 -0.94 -8.84 11.41
C LEU A 54 0.07 -9.90 11.87
N ILE A 55 1.03 -9.56 12.73
CA ILE A 55 2.02 -10.50 13.24
C ILE A 55 1.36 -11.37 14.32
N PRO A 56 1.48 -12.71 14.26
CA PRO A 56 0.97 -13.58 15.32
C PRO A 56 1.53 -13.24 16.71
N GLU A 57 0.74 -13.52 17.76
CA GLU A 57 1.12 -13.25 19.15
C GLU A 57 2.43 -13.97 19.54
N GLU A 58 2.66 -15.17 19.03
CA GLU A 58 3.88 -15.94 19.28
C GLU A 58 5.18 -15.23 18.79
N TYR A 59 5.06 -14.26 17.87
CA TYR A 59 6.15 -13.43 17.38
C TYR A 59 6.07 -11.97 17.87
N GLY A 60 5.22 -11.71 18.86
CA GLY A 60 5.13 -10.39 19.51
C GLY A 60 4.19 -9.39 18.83
N GLY A 61 3.33 -9.83 17.91
CA GLY A 61 2.27 -9.01 17.33
C GLY A 61 0.93 -9.20 18.04
N SER A 62 -0.16 -8.71 17.42
CA SER A 62 -1.53 -8.82 17.96
C SER A 62 -2.32 -9.97 17.33
N GLY A 63 -1.83 -10.62 16.28
CA GLY A 63 -2.52 -11.73 15.61
C GLY A 63 -3.89 -11.39 15.03
N LEU A 64 -4.15 -10.10 14.77
CA LEU A 64 -5.42 -9.63 14.21
C LEU A 64 -5.45 -9.82 12.69
N GLY A 65 -6.66 -9.86 12.14
CA GLY A 65 -6.87 -10.01 10.71
C GLY A 65 -6.65 -8.72 9.89
N LEU A 66 -6.77 -8.86 8.58
CA LEU A 66 -6.63 -7.75 7.63
C LEU A 66 -7.68 -6.65 7.86
N GLY A 67 -8.88 -7.02 8.35
CA GLY A 67 -9.91 -6.07 8.73
C GLY A 67 -9.46 -5.06 9.80
N ALA A 68 -8.64 -5.48 10.77
CA ALA A 68 -8.05 -4.56 11.75
C ALA A 68 -7.02 -3.63 11.09
N ALA A 69 -6.18 -4.15 10.22
CA ALA A 69 -5.19 -3.35 9.47
C ALA A 69 -5.86 -2.32 8.56
N THR A 70 -7.00 -2.67 7.91
CA THR A 70 -7.78 -1.70 7.10
C THR A 70 -8.34 -0.58 7.97
N ALA A 71 -8.84 -0.88 9.18
CA ALA A 71 -9.32 0.15 10.11
C ALA A 71 -8.21 1.12 10.54
N VAL A 72 -6.99 0.62 10.78
CA VAL A 72 -5.81 1.45 11.10
C VAL A 72 -5.51 2.41 9.95
N LEU A 73 -5.37 1.89 8.72
CA LEU A 73 -4.96 2.69 7.56
C LEU A 73 -6.04 3.69 7.14
N GLU A 74 -7.30 3.28 7.16
CA GLU A 74 -8.42 4.18 6.89
C GLU A 74 -8.43 5.38 7.84
N GLU A 75 -8.26 5.14 9.14
CA GLU A 75 -8.31 6.22 10.13
C GLU A 75 -7.08 7.15 10.05
N ILE A 76 -5.89 6.61 9.73
CA ILE A 76 -4.70 7.42 9.42
C ILE A 76 -5.01 8.41 8.29
N HIS A 77 -5.55 7.93 7.18
CA HIS A 77 -5.82 8.76 6.01
C HIS A 77 -6.97 9.74 6.22
N ARG A 78 -8.03 9.31 6.91
CA ARG A 78 -9.16 10.19 7.31
C ARG A 78 -8.71 11.34 8.20
N SER A 79 -7.72 11.10 9.06
CA SER A 79 -7.14 12.14 9.93
C SER A 79 -6.23 13.13 9.17
N GLY A 80 -6.05 12.99 7.85
CA GLY A 80 -5.16 13.83 7.04
C GLY A 80 -3.70 13.41 7.08
N CYS A 81 -3.36 12.35 7.80
CA CYS A 81 -2.02 11.76 7.83
C CYS A 81 -1.74 10.94 6.55
N ASN A 82 -0.51 10.48 6.38
CA ASN A 82 -0.10 9.62 5.26
C ASN A 82 0.34 8.24 5.77
N GLY A 83 -0.47 7.21 5.45
CA GLY A 83 -0.23 5.82 5.81
C GLY A 83 0.81 5.10 4.94
N GLY A 84 1.31 5.76 3.91
CA GLY A 84 2.20 5.13 2.96
C GLY A 84 3.48 4.52 3.54
N ALA A 85 4.04 5.07 4.63
CA ALA A 85 5.18 4.49 5.35
C ALA A 85 4.79 3.30 6.26
N CYS A 86 3.49 3.00 6.38
CA CYS A 86 2.93 1.98 7.27
C CYS A 86 2.45 0.76 6.48
N HIS A 87 1.64 0.97 5.44
CA HIS A 87 1.03 -0.10 4.66
C HIS A 87 2.05 -1.04 4.02
N ALA A 88 3.18 -0.49 3.57
CA ALA A 88 4.21 -1.28 2.91
C ALA A 88 4.72 -2.42 3.80
N GLN A 89 4.94 -2.17 5.09
CA GLN A 89 5.32 -3.21 6.03
C GLN A 89 4.22 -4.27 6.17
N MET A 90 2.96 -3.87 6.20
CA MET A 90 1.83 -4.78 6.40
C MET A 90 1.70 -5.81 5.27
N TYR A 91 1.75 -5.40 4.00
CA TYR A 91 1.60 -6.37 2.90
C TYR A 91 2.90 -7.07 2.52
N THR A 92 4.05 -6.38 2.59
CA THR A 92 5.36 -6.98 2.26
C THR A 92 5.68 -8.11 3.23
N MET A 93 5.41 -7.90 4.51
CA MET A 93 5.54 -8.90 5.56
C MET A 93 4.63 -10.12 5.33
N GLY A 94 3.49 -9.95 4.68
CA GLY A 94 2.55 -11.04 4.37
C GLY A 94 3.21 -12.19 3.59
N THR A 95 4.19 -11.90 2.75
CA THR A 95 4.96 -12.93 2.04
C THR A 95 5.82 -13.75 3.00
N LEU A 96 6.50 -13.10 3.96
CA LEU A 96 7.28 -13.77 5.00
C LEU A 96 6.38 -14.56 5.97
N LEU A 97 5.26 -13.96 6.42
CA LEU A 97 4.29 -14.62 7.30
C LEU A 97 3.76 -15.92 6.71
N LYS A 98 3.44 -15.92 5.41
CA LYS A 98 2.78 -17.07 4.77
C LYS A 98 3.75 -18.13 4.26
N TYR A 99 4.92 -17.74 3.76
CA TYR A 99 5.83 -18.62 3.03
C TYR A 99 7.24 -18.69 3.61
N GLY A 100 7.58 -17.85 4.57
CA GLY A 100 8.84 -17.93 5.30
C GLY A 100 8.96 -19.23 6.08
N SER A 101 10.19 -19.74 6.20
CA SER A 101 10.48 -20.86 7.10
C SER A 101 10.27 -20.45 8.56
N GLU A 102 10.07 -21.42 9.44
CA GLU A 102 9.94 -21.12 10.88
C GLU A 102 11.19 -20.44 11.45
N ALA A 103 12.38 -20.78 10.91
CA ALA A 103 13.62 -20.09 11.28
C ALA A 103 13.57 -18.60 10.89
N GLN A 104 13.19 -18.29 9.65
CA GLN A 104 13.05 -16.91 9.17
C GLN A 104 12.00 -16.14 9.98
N LYS A 105 10.84 -16.73 10.27
CA LYS A 105 9.79 -16.08 11.06
C LYS A 105 10.28 -15.74 12.46
N ARG A 106 10.92 -16.69 13.15
CA ARG A 106 11.46 -16.49 14.50
C ARG A 106 12.60 -15.47 14.53
N GLU A 107 13.39 -15.36 13.48
CA GLU A 107 14.47 -14.39 13.36
C GLU A 107 13.95 -12.98 13.12
N TYR A 108 13.05 -12.79 12.17
CA TYR A 108 12.70 -11.46 11.70
C TYR A 108 11.41 -10.88 12.31
N LEU A 109 10.35 -11.68 12.51
CA LEU A 109 9.05 -11.14 12.92
C LEU A 109 9.07 -10.46 14.30
N PRO A 110 9.75 -10.98 15.35
CA PRO A 110 9.83 -10.30 16.63
C PRO A 110 10.53 -8.93 16.54
N ALA A 111 11.60 -8.83 15.77
CA ALA A 111 12.32 -7.58 15.57
C ALA A 111 11.50 -6.56 14.76
N ILE A 112 10.72 -7.04 13.78
CA ILE A 112 9.77 -6.20 13.03
C ILE A 112 8.64 -5.72 13.96
N ALA A 113 8.09 -6.58 14.80
CA ALA A 113 7.02 -6.23 15.75
C ALA A 113 7.46 -5.12 16.73
N ARG A 114 8.69 -5.19 17.22
CA ARG A 114 9.27 -4.15 18.11
C ARG A 114 9.78 -2.90 17.37
N GLY A 115 9.77 -2.91 16.02
CA GLY A 115 10.29 -1.81 15.21
C GLY A 115 11.81 -1.68 15.16
N GLU A 116 12.53 -2.72 15.56
CA GLU A 116 13.98 -2.84 15.42
C GLU A 116 14.41 -3.08 13.98
N LEU A 117 13.52 -3.71 13.18
CA LEU A 117 13.68 -3.91 11.76
C LEU A 117 12.46 -3.39 10.98
N ARG A 118 12.72 -2.81 9.82
CA ARG A 118 11.71 -2.36 8.87
C ARG A 118 11.73 -3.23 7.61
N LEU A 119 10.59 -3.84 7.27
CA LEU A 119 10.38 -4.59 6.03
C LEU A 119 9.38 -3.82 5.16
N GLN A 120 9.85 -2.82 4.43
CA GLN A 120 9.01 -1.95 3.59
C GLN A 120 9.33 -2.04 2.10
N ALA A 121 10.56 -2.41 1.74
CA ALA A 121 10.98 -2.49 0.36
C ALA A 121 10.41 -3.75 -0.31
N PHE A 122 9.70 -3.54 -1.45
CA PHE A 122 9.07 -4.58 -2.24
C PHE A 122 9.60 -4.53 -3.68
N GLY A 123 10.69 -5.29 -3.93
CA GLY A 123 11.45 -5.27 -5.16
C GLY A 123 10.85 -6.15 -6.26
N VAL A 124 9.80 -5.70 -6.94
CA VAL A 124 9.09 -6.44 -7.99
C VAL A 124 9.24 -5.79 -9.35
N THR A 125 8.82 -4.54 -9.50
CA THR A 125 8.73 -3.82 -10.78
C THR A 125 10.11 -3.49 -11.38
N GLU A 126 10.24 -3.66 -12.68
CA GLU A 126 11.42 -3.29 -13.46
C GLU A 126 11.07 -2.23 -14.52
N PRO A 127 12.04 -1.46 -15.05
CA PRO A 127 11.77 -0.43 -16.05
C PRO A 127 10.99 -0.93 -17.29
N THR A 128 11.14 -2.19 -17.63
CA THR A 128 10.50 -2.82 -18.80
C THR A 128 9.43 -3.87 -18.42
N ALA A 129 9.12 -4.06 -17.15
CA ALA A 129 8.23 -5.08 -16.63
C ALA A 129 7.40 -4.57 -15.44
N GLY A 130 6.43 -3.68 -15.72
CA GLY A 130 5.44 -3.21 -14.75
C GLY A 130 4.23 -4.14 -14.71
N THR A 131 3.26 -3.92 -15.59
CA THR A 131 2.01 -4.70 -15.65
C THR A 131 2.26 -6.18 -15.95
N ASP A 132 3.14 -6.48 -16.90
CA ASP A 132 3.56 -7.85 -17.19
C ASP A 132 4.80 -8.24 -16.35
N THR A 133 4.57 -8.58 -15.09
CA THR A 133 5.60 -9.02 -14.15
C THR A 133 6.33 -10.28 -14.62
N THR A 134 5.73 -11.07 -15.52
CA THR A 134 6.39 -12.29 -16.05
C THR A 134 7.62 -11.98 -16.92
N ARG A 135 7.81 -10.70 -17.28
CA ARG A 135 8.95 -10.25 -18.10
C ARG A 135 10.14 -9.72 -17.31
N ILE A 136 10.14 -9.84 -15.98
CA ILE A 136 11.29 -9.41 -15.17
C ILE A 136 12.58 -10.11 -15.62
N ARG A 137 13.69 -9.38 -15.51
CA ARG A 137 15.03 -9.81 -15.96
C ARG A 137 16.05 -9.88 -14.83
N THR A 138 15.78 -9.27 -13.66
CA THR A 138 16.63 -9.41 -12.47
C THR A 138 16.85 -10.89 -12.22
N PHE A 139 18.10 -11.32 -12.21
CA PHE A 139 18.48 -12.73 -12.16
C PHE A 139 19.35 -13.02 -10.95
N ALA A 140 19.05 -14.10 -10.25
CA ALA A 140 19.79 -14.62 -9.11
C ALA A 140 20.36 -16.00 -9.45
N ARG A 141 21.66 -16.05 -9.70
CA ARG A 141 22.37 -17.29 -9.98
C ARG A 141 22.83 -17.94 -8.68
N ARG A 142 22.44 -19.17 -8.43
CA ARG A 142 22.90 -19.92 -7.26
C ARG A 142 24.37 -20.31 -7.42
N VAL A 143 25.18 -20.04 -6.41
CA VAL A 143 26.59 -20.41 -6.29
C VAL A 143 26.80 -20.89 -4.86
N ASP A 144 27.04 -22.17 -4.68
CA ASP A 144 27.21 -22.81 -3.38
C ASP A 144 26.06 -22.50 -2.41
N ASP A 145 26.32 -21.80 -1.34
CA ASP A 145 25.36 -21.43 -0.28
C ASP A 145 24.76 -20.02 -0.45
N LYS A 146 24.92 -19.39 -1.61
CA LYS A 146 24.41 -18.03 -1.89
C LYS A 146 23.84 -17.88 -3.30
N TYR A 147 23.08 -16.82 -3.49
CA TYR A 147 22.65 -16.29 -4.77
C TYR A 147 23.46 -15.06 -5.13
N ILE A 148 23.92 -14.97 -6.37
CA ILE A 148 24.53 -13.77 -6.96
C ILE A 148 23.47 -13.10 -7.80
N VAL A 149 23.06 -11.89 -7.38
CA VAL A 149 21.93 -11.16 -7.96
C VAL A 149 22.43 -10.03 -8.84
N ASN A 150 21.94 -9.98 -10.09
CA ASN A 150 22.18 -8.91 -11.03
C ASN A 150 20.87 -8.41 -11.63
N GLY A 151 20.73 -7.08 -11.81
CA GLY A 151 19.54 -6.50 -12.40
C GLY A 151 19.17 -5.13 -11.85
N GLN A 152 17.89 -4.77 -12.02
CA GLN A 152 17.39 -3.45 -11.67
C GLN A 152 15.93 -3.52 -11.25
N LYS A 153 15.55 -2.72 -10.25
CA LYS A 153 14.15 -2.48 -9.87
C LYS A 153 13.85 -1.00 -9.85
N ILE A 154 12.61 -0.63 -10.13
CA ILE A 154 12.15 0.76 -10.13
C ILE A 154 10.80 0.89 -9.42
N TRP A 155 10.46 2.08 -9.00
CA TRP A 155 9.26 2.41 -8.22
C TRP A 155 9.22 1.71 -6.85
N ILE A 156 10.40 1.46 -6.28
CA ILE A 156 10.50 0.84 -4.96
C ILE A 156 10.38 1.93 -3.90
N SER A 157 9.27 1.90 -3.18
CA SER A 157 8.99 2.89 -2.16
C SER A 157 9.80 2.59 -0.90
N ARG A 158 10.39 3.64 -0.32
CA ARG A 158 11.01 3.63 1.01
C ARG A 158 12.17 2.64 1.19
N ALA A 159 12.87 2.29 0.11
CA ALA A 159 14.03 1.41 0.21
C ALA A 159 15.13 2.00 1.10
N GLU A 160 15.34 3.33 1.07
CA GLU A 160 16.31 4.02 1.94
C GLU A 160 15.95 3.96 3.44
N HIS A 161 14.72 3.59 3.77
CA HIS A 161 14.19 3.49 5.14
C HIS A 161 13.76 2.07 5.50
N SER A 162 14.31 1.08 4.80
CA SER A 162 13.98 -0.34 4.97
C SER A 162 15.23 -1.12 5.32
N ASP A 163 15.18 -1.93 6.37
CA ASP A 163 16.27 -2.82 6.76
C ASP A 163 16.26 -4.12 5.95
N LEU A 164 15.07 -4.52 5.52
CA LEU A 164 14.82 -5.74 4.76
C LEU A 164 14.04 -5.44 3.48
N MET A 165 14.29 -6.22 2.44
CA MET A 165 13.54 -6.17 1.18
C MET A 165 13.06 -7.55 0.77
N VAL A 166 11.81 -7.66 0.35
CA VAL A 166 11.31 -8.81 -0.41
C VAL A 166 11.62 -8.57 -1.88
N LEU A 167 12.51 -9.37 -2.46
CA LEU A 167 12.96 -9.27 -3.84
C LEU A 167 12.42 -10.41 -4.68
N LEU A 168 11.64 -10.10 -5.73
CA LEU A 168 11.28 -11.04 -6.78
C LEU A 168 12.33 -11.02 -7.89
N CYS A 169 12.95 -12.14 -8.17
CA CYS A 169 13.95 -12.30 -9.22
C CYS A 169 13.76 -13.63 -9.95
N ARG A 170 14.43 -13.83 -11.08
CA ARG A 170 14.51 -15.13 -11.73
C ARG A 170 15.69 -15.94 -11.18
N THR A 171 15.45 -17.20 -10.95
CA THR A 171 16.50 -18.21 -10.66
C THR A 171 16.65 -19.19 -11.82
N THR A 172 15.65 -19.25 -12.71
CA THR A 172 15.70 -20.00 -13.97
C THR A 172 15.43 -19.03 -15.13
N PRO A 173 16.24 -19.05 -16.21
CA PRO A 173 15.99 -18.26 -17.40
C PRO A 173 14.58 -18.50 -17.96
N ARG A 174 13.93 -17.45 -18.44
CA ARG A 174 12.54 -17.53 -18.93
C ARG A 174 12.40 -18.56 -20.05
N GLU A 175 13.39 -18.65 -20.91
CA GLU A 175 13.42 -19.51 -22.08
C GLU A 175 13.50 -21.01 -21.71
N ALA A 176 13.96 -21.30 -20.50
CA ALA A 176 14.03 -22.66 -19.93
C ALA A 176 12.75 -23.06 -19.17
N CYS A 177 11.77 -22.15 -19.04
CA CYS A 177 10.54 -22.38 -18.29
C CYS A 177 9.36 -22.76 -19.20
N ALA A 178 8.53 -23.73 -18.78
CA ALA A 178 7.32 -24.10 -19.49
C ALA A 178 6.26 -22.99 -19.52
N LYS A 179 6.17 -22.21 -18.45
CA LYS A 179 5.26 -21.05 -18.33
C LYS A 179 6.07 -19.82 -18.01
N PRO A 180 5.67 -18.62 -18.52
CA PRO A 180 6.34 -17.36 -18.23
C PRO A 180 6.43 -17.00 -16.73
N SER A 181 5.50 -17.51 -15.92
CA SER A 181 5.43 -17.32 -14.47
C SER A 181 6.37 -18.25 -13.68
N ASP A 182 6.90 -19.29 -14.29
CA ASP A 182 7.79 -20.25 -13.62
C ASP A 182 9.22 -19.69 -13.54
N GLY A 183 10.04 -20.29 -12.68
CA GLY A 183 11.46 -19.95 -12.55
C GLY A 183 11.73 -18.61 -11.86
N MET A 184 10.72 -18.00 -11.22
CA MET A 184 10.88 -16.83 -10.35
C MET A 184 10.95 -17.27 -8.89
N SER A 185 11.78 -16.61 -8.10
CA SER A 185 12.00 -16.87 -6.68
C SER A 185 11.90 -15.59 -5.88
N VAL A 186 11.62 -15.71 -4.59
CA VAL A 186 11.58 -14.59 -3.65
C VAL A 186 12.75 -14.70 -2.68
N LEU A 187 13.57 -13.67 -2.62
CA LEU A 187 14.66 -13.56 -1.67
C LEU A 187 14.36 -12.49 -0.63
N LEU A 188 14.68 -12.75 0.64
CA LEU A 188 14.71 -11.75 1.69
C LEU A 188 16.11 -11.15 1.74
N VAL A 189 16.24 -9.90 1.32
CA VAL A 189 17.54 -9.19 1.26
C VAL A 189 17.70 -8.35 2.52
N ASP A 190 18.80 -8.55 3.26
CA ASP A 190 19.21 -7.63 4.32
C ASP A 190 19.87 -6.40 3.69
N MET A 191 19.15 -5.29 3.67
CA MET A 191 19.61 -4.07 3.01
C MET A 191 20.72 -3.37 3.79
N ARG A 192 20.83 -3.60 5.10
CA ARG A 192 21.89 -3.06 5.97
C ARG A 192 23.27 -3.59 5.54
N GLU A 193 23.30 -4.83 5.07
CA GLU A 193 24.50 -5.49 4.53
C GLU A 193 24.69 -5.28 3.04
N ALA A 194 23.59 -5.14 2.29
CA ALA A 194 23.59 -5.11 0.82
C ALA A 194 24.00 -3.74 0.26
N VAL A 195 23.58 -2.64 0.90
CA VAL A 195 23.85 -1.28 0.39
C VAL A 195 25.36 -1.00 0.40
N GLY A 196 25.88 -0.63 -0.77
CA GLY A 196 27.31 -0.42 -0.99
C GLY A 196 28.12 -1.71 -1.21
N LYS A 197 27.48 -2.89 -1.12
CA LYS A 197 28.10 -4.20 -1.39
C LYS A 197 27.29 -4.94 -2.45
N GLY A 198 27.11 -4.35 -3.63
CA GLY A 198 26.33 -4.92 -4.72
C GLY A 198 24.90 -4.37 -4.83
N LEU A 199 24.42 -3.56 -3.87
CA LEU A 199 23.16 -2.83 -3.98
C LEU A 199 23.40 -1.33 -3.98
N THR A 200 22.93 -0.65 -5.03
CA THR A 200 22.89 0.81 -5.13
C THR A 200 21.45 1.30 -5.15
N ILE A 201 21.11 2.27 -4.31
CA ILE A 201 19.79 2.91 -4.23
C ILE A 201 19.89 4.31 -4.83
N ARG A 202 18.97 4.67 -5.73
CA ARG A 202 18.86 6.02 -6.30
C ARG A 202 17.46 6.57 -6.10
N PRO A 203 17.30 7.75 -5.48
CA PRO A 203 16.00 8.41 -5.34
C PRO A 203 15.39 8.77 -6.69
N VAL A 204 14.09 8.55 -6.84
CA VAL A 204 13.28 9.01 -7.98
C VAL A 204 12.34 10.11 -7.49
N ARG A 205 12.49 11.33 -8.04
CA ARG A 205 11.60 12.43 -7.70
C ARG A 205 10.23 12.26 -8.34
N THR A 206 9.19 12.30 -7.53
CA THR A 206 7.79 12.19 -7.94
C THR A 206 6.99 13.41 -7.49
N MET A 207 5.72 13.53 -7.92
CA MET A 207 4.86 14.65 -7.55
C MET A 207 4.43 14.63 -6.06
N LEU A 208 4.68 13.55 -5.35
CA LEU A 208 4.37 13.38 -3.93
C LEU A 208 5.62 12.94 -3.15
N ASN A 209 5.61 13.14 -1.83
CA ASN A 209 6.66 12.64 -0.95
C ASN A 209 6.43 11.16 -0.63
N HIS A 210 6.98 10.27 -1.44
CA HIS A 210 6.78 8.81 -1.31
C HIS A 210 8.09 8.02 -1.11
N ALA A 211 9.22 8.71 -1.01
CA ALA A 211 10.56 8.11 -0.92
C ALA A 211 10.75 6.99 -1.97
N THR A 212 10.36 7.29 -3.21
CA THR A 212 10.43 6.35 -4.34
C THR A 212 11.87 6.21 -4.81
N THR A 213 12.29 4.99 -5.10
CA THR A 213 13.68 4.70 -5.50
C THR A 213 13.76 3.78 -6.71
N GLU A 214 14.94 3.77 -7.30
CA GLU A 214 15.45 2.82 -8.27
C GLU A 214 16.58 2.04 -7.61
N LEU A 215 16.63 0.73 -7.81
CA LEU A 215 17.61 -0.18 -7.22
C LEU A 215 18.43 -0.85 -8.31
N PHE A 216 19.74 -0.90 -8.14
CA PHE A 216 20.67 -1.60 -9.03
C PHE A 216 21.38 -2.70 -8.25
N PHE A 217 21.37 -3.89 -8.80
CA PHE A 217 22.06 -5.06 -8.26
C PHE A 217 23.24 -5.40 -9.19
N ASP A 218 24.44 -5.40 -8.62
CA ASP A 218 25.69 -5.69 -9.29
C ASP A 218 26.47 -6.71 -8.46
N ASP A 219 26.38 -7.97 -8.85
CA ASP A 219 26.89 -9.14 -8.14
C ASP A 219 26.53 -9.14 -6.63
N LEU A 220 25.31 -8.72 -6.28
CA LEU A 220 24.84 -8.74 -4.91
C LEU A 220 24.78 -10.19 -4.38
N GLU A 221 25.49 -10.46 -3.30
CA GLU A 221 25.45 -11.74 -2.61
C GLU A 221 24.28 -11.82 -1.63
N VAL A 222 23.44 -12.83 -1.75
CA VAL A 222 22.32 -13.10 -0.84
C VAL A 222 22.43 -14.55 -0.38
N PRO A 223 22.50 -14.85 0.93
CA PRO A 223 22.57 -16.21 1.45
C PRO A 223 21.41 -17.08 0.94
N SER A 224 21.65 -18.33 0.61
CA SER A 224 20.60 -19.25 0.14
C SER A 224 19.54 -19.52 1.21
N ALA A 225 19.87 -19.39 2.49
CA ALA A 225 18.94 -19.46 3.61
C ALA A 225 17.88 -18.35 3.58
N ASN A 226 18.11 -17.27 2.82
CA ASN A 226 17.19 -16.14 2.67
C ASN A 226 16.17 -16.37 1.53
N LEU A 227 16.15 -17.54 0.89
CA LEU A 227 15.07 -17.92 -0.01
C LEU A 227 13.77 -18.07 0.78
N ILE A 228 12.72 -17.36 0.36
CA ILE A 228 11.38 -17.51 0.92
C ILE A 228 10.62 -18.57 0.15
N GLY A 229 10.21 -19.64 0.83
CA GLY A 229 9.51 -20.77 0.24
C GLY A 229 10.42 -21.61 -0.66
N GLU A 230 9.89 -22.04 -1.81
CA GLU A 230 10.56 -22.93 -2.78
C GLU A 230 11.11 -22.11 -3.96
N GLU A 231 12.29 -22.51 -4.43
CA GLU A 231 12.89 -21.95 -5.65
C GLU A 231 11.98 -22.16 -6.87
N GLY A 232 11.85 -21.15 -7.70
CA GLY A 232 11.01 -21.18 -8.90
C GLY A 232 9.51 -20.96 -8.66
N ARG A 233 9.04 -20.82 -7.41
CA ARG A 233 7.63 -20.61 -7.04
C ARG A 233 7.28 -19.18 -6.63
N GLY A 234 8.22 -18.28 -6.69
CA GLY A 234 8.12 -16.91 -6.16
C GLY A 234 6.96 -16.09 -6.74
N PHE A 235 6.62 -16.25 -8.00
CA PHE A 235 5.50 -15.53 -8.61
C PHE A 235 4.17 -15.82 -7.89
N ARG A 236 3.90 -17.08 -7.54
CA ARG A 236 2.71 -17.47 -6.79
C ARG A 236 2.68 -16.83 -5.39
N TYR A 237 3.85 -16.73 -4.75
CA TYR A 237 3.97 -16.15 -3.41
C TYR A 237 3.66 -14.66 -3.41
N ILE A 238 4.19 -13.92 -4.39
CA ILE A 238 3.92 -12.50 -4.56
C ILE A 238 2.43 -12.24 -4.87
N LEU A 239 1.83 -13.01 -5.78
CA LEU A 239 0.41 -12.87 -6.12
C LEU A 239 -0.52 -13.04 -4.90
N SER A 240 -0.19 -13.98 -4.01
CA SER A 240 -0.95 -14.17 -2.78
C SER A 240 -0.91 -12.95 -1.84
N GLY A 241 0.22 -12.25 -1.77
CA GLY A 241 0.38 -11.00 -1.01
C GLY A 241 -0.34 -9.80 -1.64
N MET A 242 -0.49 -9.80 -2.96
CA MET A 242 -1.09 -8.68 -3.70
C MET A 242 -2.58 -8.45 -3.40
N ASN A 243 -3.33 -9.46 -2.93
CA ASN A 243 -4.72 -9.26 -2.52
C ASN A 243 -4.79 -8.43 -1.23
N ALA A 244 -3.92 -8.72 -0.25
CA ALA A 244 -3.80 -7.91 0.97
C ALA A 244 -3.42 -6.47 0.62
N GLU A 245 -2.43 -6.27 -0.25
CA GLU A 245 -2.02 -4.94 -0.71
C GLU A 245 -3.18 -4.14 -1.32
N ARG A 246 -3.96 -4.75 -2.23
CA ARG A 246 -5.12 -4.09 -2.85
C ARG A 246 -6.16 -3.68 -1.83
N ILE A 247 -6.46 -4.53 -0.84
CA ILE A 247 -7.44 -4.26 0.20
C ILE A 247 -6.95 -3.14 1.13
N LEU A 248 -5.68 -3.16 1.55
CA LEU A 248 -5.09 -2.12 2.39
C LEU A 248 -5.05 -0.76 1.68
N ILE A 249 -4.62 -0.72 0.42
CA ILE A 249 -4.65 0.50 -0.40
C ILE A 249 -6.09 1.01 -0.59
N ALA A 250 -7.06 0.11 -0.78
CA ALA A 250 -8.45 0.50 -0.88
C ALA A 250 -8.95 1.17 0.41
N SER A 251 -8.54 0.69 1.59
CA SER A 251 -8.90 1.33 2.86
C SER A 251 -8.27 2.72 3.03
N GLU A 252 -7.04 2.93 2.56
CA GLU A 252 -6.42 4.25 2.50
C GLU A 252 -7.23 5.22 1.63
N CYS A 253 -7.66 4.74 0.45
CA CYS A 253 -8.54 5.52 -0.43
C CYS A 253 -9.86 5.90 0.25
N ILE A 254 -10.48 5.00 1.02
CA ILE A 254 -11.69 5.31 1.79
C ILE A 254 -11.39 6.42 2.80
N GLY A 255 -10.28 6.32 3.53
CA GLY A 255 -9.83 7.35 4.47
C GLY A 255 -9.62 8.71 3.79
N ASP A 256 -8.89 8.74 2.68
CA ASP A 256 -8.69 9.95 1.87
C ASP A 256 -10.02 10.54 1.39
N GLY A 257 -10.92 9.71 0.85
CA GLY A 257 -12.22 10.15 0.40
C GLY A 257 -13.04 10.82 1.50
N ARG A 258 -13.04 10.24 2.70
CA ARG A 258 -13.69 10.82 3.88
C ARG A 258 -13.05 12.13 4.31
N PHE A 259 -11.72 12.21 4.31
CA PHE A 259 -11.00 13.46 4.56
C PHE A 259 -11.46 14.58 3.61
N PHE A 260 -11.51 14.32 2.31
CA PHE A 260 -11.92 15.32 1.32
C PHE A 260 -13.38 15.75 1.49
N VAL A 261 -14.29 14.81 1.76
CA VAL A 261 -15.70 15.13 2.03
C VAL A 261 -15.83 15.97 3.29
N ASP A 262 -15.18 15.59 4.38
CA ASP A 262 -15.24 16.32 5.65
C ASP A 262 -14.72 17.77 5.48
N ARG A 263 -13.61 17.97 4.74
CA ARG A 263 -13.04 19.29 4.41
C ARG A 263 -13.96 20.13 3.52
N ALA A 264 -14.51 19.52 2.45
CA ALA A 264 -15.43 20.20 1.55
C ALA A 264 -16.72 20.65 2.26
N VAL A 265 -17.28 19.81 3.14
CA VAL A 265 -18.47 20.12 3.93
C VAL A 265 -18.20 21.28 4.90
N ALA A 266 -17.06 21.24 5.61
CA ALA A 266 -16.70 22.32 6.54
C ALA A 266 -16.55 23.65 5.80
N TYR A 267 -15.80 23.66 4.71
CA TYR A 267 -15.59 24.86 3.90
C TYR A 267 -16.90 25.38 3.28
N ALA A 268 -17.74 24.49 2.76
CA ALA A 268 -19.00 24.87 2.13
C ALA A 268 -20.00 25.53 3.13
N LYS A 269 -19.94 25.15 4.40
CA LYS A 269 -20.76 25.74 5.48
C LYS A 269 -20.27 27.13 5.90
N ASP A 270 -18.94 27.34 5.89
CA ASP A 270 -18.32 28.58 6.40
C ASP A 270 -18.16 29.63 5.30
N ARG A 271 -17.81 29.25 4.09
CA ARG A 271 -17.53 30.16 2.98
C ARG A 271 -18.81 30.82 2.48
N SER A 272 -18.89 32.14 2.60
CA SER A 272 -20.02 32.95 2.09
C SER A 272 -19.65 33.66 0.80
N VAL A 273 -20.55 33.59 -0.20
CA VAL A 273 -20.46 34.27 -1.49
C VAL A 273 -21.87 34.77 -1.87
N PHE A 274 -21.99 36.00 -2.33
CA PHE A 274 -23.27 36.66 -2.61
C PHE A 274 -24.24 36.65 -1.42
N GLY A 275 -23.71 36.82 -0.18
CA GLY A 275 -24.50 36.98 1.05
C GLY A 275 -25.03 35.67 1.66
N ARG A 276 -24.63 34.50 1.17
CA ARG A 276 -25.03 33.21 1.73
C ARG A 276 -23.90 32.18 1.66
N ALA A 277 -23.98 31.12 2.47
CA ALA A 277 -23.04 30.04 2.44
C ALA A 277 -23.07 29.33 1.09
N ILE A 278 -21.88 28.96 0.53
CA ILE A 278 -21.84 28.28 -0.75
C ILE A 278 -22.51 26.90 -0.67
N GLY A 279 -22.54 26.30 0.51
CA GLY A 279 -23.20 25.01 0.77
C GLY A 279 -24.75 25.07 0.61
N GLU A 280 -25.35 26.22 0.45
CA GLU A 280 -26.77 26.37 0.12
C GLU A 280 -27.07 26.13 -1.38
N ASN A 281 -26.03 26.03 -2.21
CA ASN A 281 -26.19 25.83 -3.65
C ASN A 281 -26.14 24.34 -4.00
N GLN A 282 -27.12 23.85 -4.75
CA GLN A 282 -27.17 22.46 -5.22
C GLN A 282 -25.94 22.07 -6.07
N GLY A 283 -25.37 23.06 -6.81
CA GLY A 283 -24.12 22.85 -7.57
C GLY A 283 -22.90 22.53 -6.69
N VAL A 284 -22.95 22.84 -5.39
CA VAL A 284 -21.94 22.47 -4.38
C VAL A 284 -22.38 21.23 -3.60
N GLN A 285 -23.63 21.16 -3.19
CA GLN A 285 -24.17 20.05 -2.39
C GLN A 285 -24.12 18.70 -3.14
N PHE A 286 -24.55 18.68 -4.39
CA PHE A 286 -24.71 17.42 -5.14
C PHE A 286 -23.37 16.72 -5.44
N PRO A 287 -22.29 17.40 -5.85
CA PRO A 287 -20.97 16.76 -5.96
C PRO A 287 -20.47 16.19 -4.63
N ILE A 288 -20.63 16.92 -3.52
CA ILE A 288 -20.25 16.45 -2.17
C ILE A 288 -21.05 15.19 -1.79
N ALA A 289 -22.38 15.24 -1.96
CA ALA A 289 -23.24 14.10 -1.66
C ALA A 289 -22.90 12.87 -2.53
N ARG A 290 -22.60 13.08 -3.82
CA ARG A 290 -22.19 12.01 -4.72
C ARG A 290 -20.88 11.36 -4.27
N ALA A 291 -19.87 12.17 -3.89
CA ALA A 291 -18.62 11.67 -3.34
C ALA A 291 -18.86 10.79 -2.11
N TRP A 292 -19.69 11.25 -1.19
CA TRP A 292 -20.04 10.50 0.01
C TRP A 292 -20.68 9.15 -0.31
N VAL A 293 -21.66 9.11 -1.23
CA VAL A 293 -22.34 7.86 -1.66
C VAL A 293 -21.36 6.88 -2.29
N GLN A 294 -20.45 7.35 -3.16
CA GLN A 294 -19.46 6.49 -3.79
C GLN A 294 -18.49 5.90 -2.76
N ILE A 295 -18.03 6.69 -1.79
CA ILE A 295 -17.17 6.23 -0.70
C ILE A 295 -17.90 5.18 0.16
N ALA A 296 -19.17 5.42 0.51
CA ALA A 296 -19.97 4.47 1.27
C ALA A 296 -20.10 3.12 0.56
N ALA A 297 -20.43 3.13 -0.75
CA ALA A 297 -20.52 1.92 -1.55
C ALA A 297 -19.16 1.18 -1.67
N ALA A 298 -18.07 1.93 -1.84
CA ALA A 298 -16.72 1.36 -1.90
C ALA A 298 -16.30 0.73 -0.56
N THR A 299 -16.70 1.33 0.58
CA THR A 299 -16.44 0.80 1.93
C THR A 299 -17.00 -0.62 2.08
N GLU A 300 -18.24 -0.87 1.66
CA GLU A 300 -18.86 -2.21 1.74
C GLU A 300 -18.07 -3.26 0.94
N MET A 301 -17.49 -2.88 -0.20
CA MET A 301 -16.68 -3.78 -1.00
C MET A 301 -15.30 -4.05 -0.33
N VAL A 302 -14.69 -3.04 0.29
CA VAL A 302 -13.44 -3.20 1.07
C VAL A 302 -13.67 -4.15 2.24
N ASP A 303 -14.75 -3.93 3.00
CA ASP A 303 -15.11 -4.79 4.15
C ASP A 303 -15.39 -6.22 3.71
N LYS A 304 -16.10 -6.42 2.60
CA LYS A 304 -16.32 -7.75 2.02
C LYS A 304 -15.00 -8.43 1.67
N ALA A 305 -14.11 -7.72 0.98
CA ALA A 305 -12.82 -8.27 0.56
C ALA A 305 -11.93 -8.63 1.76
N ALA A 306 -11.90 -7.79 2.80
CA ALA A 306 -11.16 -8.04 4.02
C ALA A 306 -11.69 -9.28 4.78
N ARG A 307 -13.01 -9.41 4.93
CA ARG A 307 -13.62 -10.59 5.56
C ARG A 307 -13.31 -11.89 4.81
N LEU A 308 -13.38 -11.89 3.48
CA LEU A 308 -13.02 -13.06 2.67
C LEU A 308 -11.55 -13.43 2.86
N PHE A 309 -10.66 -12.44 2.87
CA PHE A 309 -9.24 -12.65 3.11
C PHE A 309 -8.99 -13.27 4.48
N ASP A 310 -9.60 -12.72 5.54
CA ASP A 310 -9.42 -13.17 6.92
C ASP A 310 -9.95 -14.59 7.17
N THR A 311 -10.98 -15.00 6.42
CA THR A 311 -11.49 -16.39 6.47
C THR A 311 -10.71 -17.36 5.59
N GLY A 312 -9.70 -16.90 4.86
CA GLY A 312 -8.94 -17.72 3.90
C GLY A 312 -9.70 -18.08 2.61
N ALA A 313 -10.85 -17.45 2.37
CA ALA A 313 -11.62 -17.62 1.15
C ALA A 313 -10.95 -16.94 -0.04
N ASP A 314 -11.29 -17.37 -1.27
CA ASP A 314 -10.86 -16.66 -2.47
C ASP A 314 -11.49 -15.25 -2.49
N CYS A 315 -10.64 -14.26 -2.54
CA CYS A 315 -11.02 -12.84 -2.52
C CYS A 315 -10.45 -12.05 -3.69
N GLY A 316 -9.86 -12.73 -4.69
CA GLY A 316 -9.15 -12.06 -5.78
C GLY A 316 -10.01 -11.08 -6.56
N THR A 317 -11.24 -11.43 -6.85
CA THR A 317 -12.20 -10.55 -7.56
C THR A 317 -12.63 -9.37 -6.67
N GLU A 318 -12.99 -9.63 -5.43
CA GLU A 318 -13.41 -8.60 -4.47
C GLU A 318 -12.27 -7.63 -4.15
N ALA A 319 -11.04 -8.10 -3.98
CA ALA A 319 -9.87 -7.25 -3.76
C ALA A 319 -9.61 -6.31 -4.93
N ASN A 320 -9.77 -6.79 -6.17
CA ASN A 320 -9.68 -5.97 -7.36
C ASN A 320 -10.81 -4.94 -7.43
N MET A 321 -12.06 -5.35 -7.21
CA MET A 321 -13.21 -4.43 -7.21
C MET A 321 -13.11 -3.38 -6.10
N ALA A 322 -12.70 -3.77 -4.89
CA ALA A 322 -12.50 -2.87 -3.77
C ALA A 322 -11.48 -1.78 -4.11
N LYS A 323 -10.32 -2.17 -4.65
CA LYS A 323 -9.27 -1.23 -5.05
C LYS A 323 -9.75 -0.25 -6.13
N MET A 324 -10.43 -0.72 -7.16
CA MET A 324 -10.93 0.13 -8.23
C MET A 324 -11.96 1.13 -7.70
N LEU A 325 -13.02 0.65 -7.05
CA LEU A 325 -14.09 1.49 -6.53
C LEU A 325 -13.57 2.53 -5.53
N ALA A 326 -12.72 2.12 -4.58
CA ALA A 326 -12.20 3.02 -3.56
C ALA A 326 -11.28 4.09 -4.17
N SER A 327 -10.40 3.73 -5.09
CA SER A 327 -9.49 4.69 -5.72
C SER A 327 -10.23 5.68 -6.63
N GLU A 328 -11.27 5.25 -7.35
CA GLU A 328 -12.11 6.14 -8.15
C GLU A 328 -12.94 7.09 -7.27
N ALA A 329 -13.55 6.57 -6.19
CA ALA A 329 -14.31 7.36 -5.23
C ALA A 329 -13.44 8.42 -4.54
N SER A 330 -12.24 8.02 -4.10
CA SER A 330 -11.26 8.93 -3.48
C SER A 330 -10.80 10.02 -4.45
N TRP A 331 -10.49 9.65 -5.69
CA TRP A 331 -10.09 10.61 -6.71
C TRP A 331 -11.21 11.61 -7.03
N TYR A 332 -12.44 11.12 -7.19
CA TYR A 332 -13.61 12.01 -7.37
C TYR A 332 -13.79 12.96 -6.18
N ALA A 333 -13.64 12.47 -4.95
CA ALA A 333 -13.74 13.29 -3.75
C ALA A 333 -12.63 14.35 -3.68
N ALA A 334 -11.41 14.01 -4.10
CA ALA A 334 -10.27 14.93 -4.14
C ALA A 334 -10.52 16.08 -5.14
N ASP A 335 -10.93 15.76 -6.36
CA ASP A 335 -11.25 16.74 -7.41
C ASP A 335 -12.41 17.65 -6.97
N MET A 336 -13.48 17.09 -6.45
CA MET A 336 -14.63 17.80 -5.89
C MET A 336 -14.21 18.74 -4.75
N CYS A 337 -13.30 18.29 -3.87
CA CYS A 337 -12.85 19.11 -2.73
C CYS A 337 -12.02 20.32 -3.20
N ILE A 338 -11.08 20.14 -4.12
CA ILE A 338 -10.32 21.22 -4.76
C ILE A 338 -11.30 22.22 -5.40
N GLN A 339 -12.27 21.74 -6.20
CA GLN A 339 -13.26 22.58 -6.87
C GLN A 339 -14.12 23.35 -5.87
N THR A 340 -14.52 22.74 -4.75
CA THR A 340 -15.32 23.39 -3.69
C THR A 340 -14.56 24.53 -3.03
N HIS A 341 -13.23 24.37 -2.83
CA HIS A 341 -12.38 25.40 -2.23
C HIS A 341 -11.96 26.50 -3.24
N GLY A 342 -12.09 26.23 -4.55
CA GLY A 342 -11.64 27.16 -5.59
C GLY A 342 -10.13 27.43 -5.47
N GLY A 343 -9.73 28.71 -5.54
CA GLY A 343 -8.31 29.09 -5.41
C GLY A 343 -7.64 28.63 -4.11
N PHE A 344 -8.37 28.56 -3.01
CA PHE A 344 -7.84 28.05 -1.74
C PHE A 344 -7.56 26.55 -1.72
N GLY A 345 -8.12 25.77 -2.65
CA GLY A 345 -7.78 24.35 -2.81
C GLY A 345 -6.34 24.11 -3.29
N PHE A 346 -5.70 25.14 -3.87
CA PHE A 346 -4.30 25.10 -4.32
C PHE A 346 -3.32 25.62 -3.26
N ALA A 347 -3.82 26.24 -2.17
CA ALA A 347 -2.97 26.82 -1.14
C ALA A 347 -2.50 25.75 -0.16
N GLU A 348 -1.18 25.69 0.07
CA GLU A 348 -0.55 24.69 0.96
C GLU A 348 -1.17 24.73 2.38
N GLU A 349 -1.55 25.89 2.88
CA GLU A 349 -2.13 26.08 4.22
C GLU A 349 -3.44 25.32 4.47
N TYR A 350 -4.19 24.97 3.40
CA TYR A 350 -5.40 24.14 3.51
C TYR A 350 -5.14 22.66 3.51
N ASP A 351 -3.94 22.23 3.15
CA ASP A 351 -3.47 20.82 3.12
C ASP A 351 -4.28 19.90 2.19
N ILE A 352 -5.07 20.47 1.29
CA ILE A 352 -5.89 19.72 0.33
C ILE A 352 -5.04 19.29 -0.87
N GLU A 353 -4.20 20.19 -1.38
CA GLU A 353 -3.40 19.94 -2.56
C GLU A 353 -2.37 18.80 -2.33
N ARG A 354 -1.80 18.70 -1.11
CA ARG A 354 -0.91 17.59 -0.73
C ARG A 354 -1.64 16.26 -0.79
N LYS A 355 -2.81 16.17 -0.13
CA LYS A 355 -3.63 14.96 -0.14
C LYS A 355 -4.15 14.63 -1.55
N PHE A 356 -4.48 15.64 -2.36
CA PHE A 356 -4.85 15.46 -3.77
C PHE A 356 -3.72 14.78 -4.57
N ARG A 357 -2.45 15.20 -4.41
CA ARG A 357 -1.30 14.55 -5.04
C ARG A 357 -1.08 13.12 -4.53
N GLU A 358 -1.28 12.88 -3.22
CA GLU A 358 -1.15 11.56 -2.60
C GLU A 358 -2.18 10.58 -3.13
N THR A 359 -3.46 10.93 -3.08
CA THR A 359 -4.55 10.02 -3.51
C THR A 359 -4.50 9.71 -5.03
N ARG A 360 -3.88 10.60 -5.84
CA ARG A 360 -3.72 10.36 -7.29
C ARG A 360 -2.87 9.09 -7.58
N LEU A 361 -1.94 8.76 -6.70
CA LEU A 361 -1.12 7.55 -6.82
C LEU A 361 -1.98 6.29 -6.96
N TYR A 362 -3.05 6.20 -6.22
CA TYR A 362 -3.89 4.99 -6.14
C TYR A 362 -4.70 4.69 -7.41
N GLN A 363 -4.79 5.62 -8.35
CA GLN A 363 -5.32 5.33 -9.68
C GLN A 363 -4.36 4.47 -10.53
N VAL A 364 -3.07 4.44 -10.17
CA VAL A 364 -1.99 3.78 -10.92
C VAL A 364 -1.45 2.57 -10.17
N ALA A 365 -1.19 2.73 -8.85
CA ALA A 365 -0.58 1.71 -7.99
C ALA A 365 -1.62 1.08 -7.05
N PRO A 366 -1.41 -0.17 -6.59
CA PRO A 366 -0.38 -1.14 -7.01
C PRO A 366 -0.69 -1.81 -8.36
N ILE A 367 -1.90 -1.62 -8.87
CA ILE A 367 -2.37 -2.20 -10.12
C ILE A 367 -3.27 -1.19 -10.86
N SER A 368 -3.13 -1.12 -12.17
CA SER A 368 -3.94 -0.22 -12.99
C SER A 368 -5.40 -0.67 -13.10
N THR A 369 -6.32 0.28 -13.21
CA THR A 369 -7.75 0.02 -13.45
C THR A 369 -7.97 -0.88 -14.67
N ASN A 370 -7.19 -0.72 -15.75
CA ASN A 370 -7.31 -1.55 -16.95
C ASN A 370 -7.05 -3.02 -16.65
N LEU A 371 -6.04 -3.34 -15.85
CA LEU A 371 -5.74 -4.73 -15.48
C LEU A 371 -6.81 -5.30 -14.55
N ILE A 372 -7.38 -4.50 -13.66
CA ILE A 372 -8.51 -4.88 -12.82
C ILE A 372 -9.73 -5.22 -13.69
N LEU A 373 -10.09 -4.35 -14.63
CA LEU A 373 -11.21 -4.57 -15.53
C LEU A 373 -11.01 -5.83 -16.39
N SER A 374 -9.79 -6.06 -16.88
CA SER A 374 -9.44 -7.30 -17.60
C SER A 374 -9.62 -8.54 -16.71
N HIS A 375 -9.20 -8.47 -15.43
CA HIS A 375 -9.42 -9.55 -14.47
C HIS A 375 -10.91 -9.82 -14.25
N VAL A 376 -11.71 -8.80 -14.00
CA VAL A 376 -13.17 -8.94 -13.80
C VAL A 376 -13.84 -9.50 -15.05
N ALA A 377 -13.48 -8.98 -16.23
CA ALA A 377 -14.02 -9.47 -17.49
C ALA A 377 -13.77 -10.98 -17.71
N THR A 378 -12.55 -11.43 -17.43
CA THR A 378 -12.17 -12.83 -17.71
C THR A 378 -12.57 -13.79 -16.59
N HIS A 379 -12.46 -13.40 -15.30
CA HIS A 379 -12.66 -14.32 -14.18
C HIS A 379 -14.07 -14.26 -13.57
N ALA A 380 -14.70 -13.09 -13.55
CA ALA A 380 -16.06 -12.95 -13.04
C ALA A 380 -17.14 -13.10 -14.13
N LEU A 381 -16.88 -12.56 -15.34
CA LEU A 381 -17.85 -12.58 -16.44
C LEU A 381 -17.58 -13.70 -17.46
N GLY A 382 -16.46 -14.40 -17.40
CA GLY A 382 -16.12 -15.49 -18.31
C GLY A 382 -15.81 -15.05 -19.74
N LEU A 383 -15.48 -13.77 -19.96
CA LEU A 383 -15.12 -13.29 -21.29
C LEU A 383 -13.73 -13.79 -21.72
N PRO A 384 -13.46 -13.93 -23.02
CA PRO A 384 -12.14 -14.30 -23.52
C PRO A 384 -11.06 -13.30 -23.07
N LYS A 385 -9.84 -13.80 -22.83
CA LYS A 385 -8.69 -12.93 -22.57
C LYS A 385 -8.42 -12.02 -23.76
N SER A 386 -8.10 -10.75 -23.47
CA SER A 386 -7.75 -9.76 -24.48
C SER A 386 -6.26 -9.74 -24.84
N PHE A 387 -5.42 -10.40 -24.06
CA PHE A 387 -3.95 -10.50 -24.24
C PHE A 387 -3.40 -11.76 -23.55
#